data_83712206f8fb869d8ddfa3f2ff6bd6f1
#
_entry.id   83712206f8fb869d8ddfa3f2ff6bd6f1
#
_cell.length_a   1.000
_cell.length_b   1.000
_cell.length_c   1.000
_cell.angle_alpha   90.00
_cell.angle_beta   90.00
_cell.angle_gamma   90.00
#
_symmetry.space_group_name_H-M   'P 1'
#
loop_
_entity.id
_entity.type
_entity.pdbx_description
1 polymer ?
#
loop_
_entity_poly.entity_id
_entity_poly.type
_entity_poly.pdbx_seq_one_letter_code
_entity_poly.pdbx_strand_id
1 'polypeptide(L)'
;VLHSKPLHVDLRGDKTRDVLYVCAEVYGQDTLHAMVCHLPSNLGGSGATDWKRQLAKQVIQQQIDSILLLQKDAKIVVMGDMNCAPKDDLKGMSNMMIDLGREGKGTHKYRGMWSCLDQFYVSSTLKTTANSMIFSPEWLLEEDSKYLGDQPKRTYVGYRYHGGYSDHLPIVLKVEK
;
A
#
# COMPACT_ATOMS: atom_id res chain seq x y z
N VAL A 1 -17.79 11.19 1.95
CA VAL A 1 -17.68 10.19 0.87
C VAL A 1 -18.83 10.43 -0.09
N LEU A 2 -18.53 10.62 -1.38
CA LEU A 2 -19.51 10.79 -2.44
C LEU A 2 -19.97 9.44 -2.98
N HIS A 3 -18.99 8.53 -3.18
CA HIS A 3 -19.23 7.21 -3.73
C HIS A 3 -18.15 6.23 -3.27
N SER A 4 -18.53 4.96 -3.08
CA SER A 4 -17.59 3.87 -2.84
C SER A 4 -18.07 2.56 -3.45
N LYS A 5 -17.14 1.74 -3.91
CA LYS A 5 -17.45 0.40 -4.43
C LYS A 5 -16.24 -0.53 -4.28
N PRO A 6 -16.46 -1.84 -4.14
CA PRO A 6 -15.40 -2.81 -4.34
C PRO A 6 -15.05 -2.92 -5.82
N LEU A 7 -13.75 -3.07 -6.12
CA LEU A 7 -13.26 -3.46 -7.44
C LEU A 7 -12.86 -4.94 -7.33
N HIS A 8 -13.64 -5.78 -7.94
CA HIS A 8 -13.45 -7.23 -7.87
C HIS A 8 -12.19 -7.68 -8.60
N VAL A 9 -11.38 -8.51 -7.93
CA VAL A 9 -10.16 -9.10 -8.50
C VAL A 9 -10.39 -10.59 -8.75
N ASP A 10 -10.64 -10.95 -10.01
CA ASP A 10 -10.80 -12.35 -10.42
C ASP A 10 -9.42 -13.03 -10.60
N LEU A 11 -9.10 -13.96 -9.72
CA LEU A 11 -7.89 -14.77 -9.76
C LEU A 11 -8.11 -16.15 -10.43
N ARG A 12 -9.12 -16.28 -11.29
CA ARG A 12 -9.39 -17.52 -12.05
C ARG A 12 -9.55 -18.77 -11.18
N GLY A 13 -10.31 -18.62 -10.09
CA GLY A 13 -10.61 -19.71 -9.15
C GLY A 13 -9.89 -19.61 -7.81
N ASP A 14 -8.81 -18.84 -7.71
CA ASP A 14 -8.22 -18.45 -6.43
C ASP A 14 -8.99 -17.30 -5.79
N LYS A 15 -8.80 -17.11 -4.48
CA LYS A 15 -9.45 -16.02 -3.72
C LYS A 15 -8.44 -14.95 -3.33
N THR A 16 -8.87 -13.70 -3.43
CA THR A 16 -8.16 -12.54 -2.88
C THR A 16 -9.16 -11.52 -2.37
N ARG A 17 -8.67 -10.45 -1.76
CA ARG A 17 -9.46 -9.29 -1.37
C ARG A 17 -9.72 -8.42 -2.58
N ASP A 18 -10.90 -7.79 -2.61
CA ASP A 18 -11.19 -6.73 -3.57
C ASP A 18 -10.40 -5.47 -3.21
N VAL A 19 -10.23 -4.59 -4.20
CA VAL A 19 -9.70 -3.25 -3.97
C VAL A 19 -10.88 -2.34 -3.62
N LEU A 20 -10.81 -1.61 -2.51
CA LEU A 20 -11.82 -0.62 -2.15
C LEU A 20 -11.54 0.69 -2.90
N TYR A 21 -12.45 1.08 -3.77
CA TYR A 21 -12.45 2.42 -4.37
C TYR A 21 -13.38 3.35 -3.62
N VAL A 22 -12.90 4.56 -3.35
CA VAL A 22 -13.64 5.64 -2.68
C VAL A 22 -13.42 6.93 -3.45
N CYS A 23 -14.51 7.63 -3.75
CA CYS A 23 -14.51 9.01 -4.21
C CYS A 23 -15.04 9.88 -3.08
N ALA A 24 -14.26 10.86 -2.66
CA ALA A 24 -14.61 11.72 -1.54
C ALA A 24 -14.34 13.20 -1.86
N GLU A 25 -15.18 14.07 -1.36
CA GLU A 25 -14.90 15.49 -1.31
C GLU A 25 -13.91 15.77 -0.18
N VAL A 26 -12.86 16.52 -0.49
CA VAL A 26 -11.83 16.95 0.45
C VAL A 26 -11.68 18.46 0.37
N TYR A 27 -11.41 19.10 1.49
CA TYR A 27 -11.22 20.56 1.57
C TYR A 27 -12.38 21.42 1.01
N GLY A 28 -13.60 20.85 0.99
CA GLY A 28 -14.84 21.58 0.68
C GLY A 28 -15.17 21.78 -0.80
N GLN A 29 -14.30 21.41 -1.74
CA GLN A 29 -14.59 21.49 -3.20
C GLN A 29 -13.77 20.54 -4.06
N ASP A 30 -12.68 20.00 -3.55
CA ASP A 30 -11.82 19.07 -4.29
C ASP A 30 -12.30 17.63 -4.15
N THR A 31 -12.19 16.87 -5.22
CA THR A 31 -12.51 15.45 -5.22
C THR A 31 -11.22 14.64 -5.19
N LEU A 32 -11.12 13.73 -4.23
CA LEU A 32 -10.06 12.74 -4.12
C LEU A 32 -10.59 11.36 -4.46
N HIS A 33 -9.92 10.66 -5.37
CA HIS A 33 -10.14 9.26 -5.68
C HIS A 33 -9.11 8.42 -4.95
N ALA A 34 -9.55 7.63 -3.99
CA ALA A 34 -8.68 6.75 -3.21
C ALA A 34 -8.98 5.28 -3.55
N MET A 35 -7.93 4.50 -3.74
CA MET A 35 -8.00 3.04 -3.83
C MET A 35 -7.18 2.42 -2.71
N VAL A 36 -7.82 1.57 -1.90
CA VAL A 36 -7.16 0.87 -0.79
C VAL A 36 -7.09 -0.60 -1.13
N CYS A 37 -5.91 -1.18 -1.06
CA CYS A 37 -5.67 -2.56 -1.45
C CYS A 37 -4.80 -3.32 -0.46
N HIS A 38 -4.97 -4.64 -0.47
CA HIS A 38 -4.05 -5.58 0.15
C HIS A 38 -3.86 -6.73 -0.85
N LEU A 39 -2.82 -6.62 -1.67
CA LEU A 39 -2.58 -7.52 -2.78
C LEU A 39 -2.17 -8.93 -2.30
N PRO A 40 -2.30 -9.94 -3.16
CA PRO A 40 -1.94 -11.32 -2.82
C PRO A 40 -0.51 -11.46 -2.29
N SER A 41 -0.38 -12.16 -1.15
CA SER A 41 0.89 -12.30 -0.46
C SER A 41 1.93 -13.12 -1.24
N ASN A 42 3.20 -12.99 -0.80
CA ASN A 42 4.32 -13.77 -1.33
C ASN A 42 4.39 -15.22 -0.78
N LEU A 43 3.35 -15.69 -0.10
CA LEU A 43 3.31 -17.04 0.47
C LEU A 43 3.46 -18.08 -0.64
N GLY A 44 4.46 -18.96 -0.52
CA GLY A 44 4.83 -19.90 -1.58
C GLY A 44 5.92 -19.38 -2.55
N GLY A 45 6.42 -18.16 -2.33
CA GLY A 45 7.48 -17.52 -3.13
C GLY A 45 6.95 -16.38 -3.99
N SER A 46 7.73 -15.30 -4.06
CA SER A 46 7.32 -14.08 -4.79
C SER A 46 7.04 -14.32 -6.27
N GLY A 47 7.84 -15.16 -6.93
CA GLY A 47 7.65 -15.50 -8.35
C GLY A 47 6.38 -16.30 -8.60
N ALA A 48 6.05 -17.26 -7.73
CA ALA A 48 4.86 -18.11 -7.89
C ALA A 48 3.53 -17.33 -7.77
N THR A 49 3.53 -16.22 -7.02
CA THR A 49 2.33 -15.41 -6.76
C THR A 49 2.31 -14.06 -7.49
N ASP A 50 3.35 -13.75 -8.26
CA ASP A 50 3.47 -12.45 -8.94
C ASP A 50 2.32 -12.20 -9.92
N TRP A 51 1.92 -13.20 -10.69
CA TRP A 51 0.80 -13.10 -11.63
C TRP A 51 -0.51 -12.65 -10.95
N LYS A 52 -0.75 -13.06 -9.68
CA LYS A 52 -1.93 -12.65 -8.91
C LYS A 52 -1.90 -11.16 -8.60
N ARG A 53 -0.72 -10.64 -8.20
CA ARG A 53 -0.52 -9.21 -7.96
C ARG A 53 -0.66 -8.40 -9.25
N GLN A 54 -0.16 -8.94 -10.37
CA GLN A 54 -0.32 -8.28 -11.68
C GLN A 54 -1.79 -8.17 -12.09
N LEU A 55 -2.61 -9.22 -11.89
CA LEU A 55 -4.05 -9.13 -12.14
C LEU A 55 -4.73 -8.09 -11.26
N ALA A 56 -4.40 -8.02 -9.97
CA ALA A 56 -4.94 -7.00 -9.09
C ALA A 56 -4.51 -5.58 -9.50
N LYS A 57 -3.25 -5.39 -9.91
CA LYS A 57 -2.76 -4.11 -10.45
C LYS A 57 -3.43 -3.73 -11.78
N GLN A 58 -3.79 -4.69 -12.62
CA GLN A 58 -4.58 -4.42 -13.83
C GLN A 58 -5.96 -3.87 -13.50
N VAL A 59 -6.64 -4.41 -12.48
CA VAL A 59 -7.93 -3.88 -12.00
C VAL A 59 -7.78 -2.44 -11.48
N ILE A 60 -6.72 -2.16 -10.71
CA ILE A 60 -6.40 -0.82 -10.23
C ILE A 60 -6.15 0.12 -11.44
N GLN A 61 -5.34 -0.30 -12.42
CA GLN A 61 -5.03 0.49 -13.61
C GLN A 61 -6.28 0.81 -14.43
N GLN A 62 -7.17 -0.15 -14.64
CA GLN A 62 -8.44 0.07 -15.34
C GLN A 62 -9.31 1.13 -14.64
N GLN A 63 -9.34 1.13 -13.30
CA GLN A 63 -10.06 2.17 -12.56
C GLN A 63 -9.37 3.53 -12.69
N ILE A 64 -8.04 3.61 -12.63
CA ILE A 64 -7.27 4.84 -12.87
C ILE A 64 -7.58 5.39 -14.27
N ASP A 65 -7.47 4.55 -15.31
CA ASP A 65 -7.72 4.94 -16.69
C ASP A 65 -9.16 5.45 -16.88
N SER A 66 -10.14 4.79 -16.24
CA SER A 66 -11.55 5.22 -16.27
C SER A 66 -11.76 6.58 -15.62
N ILE A 67 -11.08 6.86 -14.52
CA ILE A 67 -11.14 8.17 -13.84
C ILE A 67 -10.53 9.25 -14.74
N LEU A 68 -9.30 9.01 -15.24
CA LEU A 68 -8.56 9.97 -16.05
C LEU A 68 -9.21 10.22 -17.43
N LEU A 69 -9.99 9.27 -17.95
CA LEU A 69 -10.79 9.47 -19.16
C LEU A 69 -11.90 10.53 -18.95
N LEU A 70 -12.50 10.55 -17.76
CA LEU A 70 -13.56 11.49 -17.39
C LEU A 70 -13.02 12.82 -16.86
N GLN A 71 -11.94 12.77 -16.11
CA GLN A 71 -11.29 13.90 -15.46
C GLN A 71 -9.77 13.78 -15.55
N LYS A 72 -9.16 14.46 -16.53
CA LYS A 72 -7.71 14.36 -16.83
C LYS A 72 -6.82 14.84 -15.68
N ASP A 73 -7.33 15.74 -14.86
CA ASP A 73 -6.66 16.35 -13.71
C ASP A 73 -7.11 15.75 -12.36
N ALA A 74 -7.72 14.56 -12.38
CA ALA A 74 -8.20 13.91 -11.17
C ALA A 74 -7.07 13.69 -10.15
N LYS A 75 -7.36 13.97 -8.88
CA LYS A 75 -6.48 13.67 -7.75
C LYS A 75 -6.71 12.24 -7.33
N ILE A 76 -5.70 11.38 -7.57
CA ILE A 76 -5.80 9.94 -7.32
C ILE A 76 -4.71 9.50 -6.36
N VAL A 77 -5.06 8.67 -5.39
CA VAL A 77 -4.12 7.94 -4.53
C VAL A 77 -4.47 6.46 -4.49
N VAL A 78 -3.48 5.60 -4.68
CA VAL A 78 -3.58 4.15 -4.42
C VAL A 78 -2.69 3.84 -3.24
N MET A 79 -3.20 3.11 -2.25
CA MET A 79 -2.47 2.84 -1.02
C MET A 79 -2.77 1.45 -0.45
N GLY A 80 -1.82 0.93 0.31
CA GLY A 80 -1.96 -0.33 1.03
C GLY A 80 -0.78 -1.26 0.86
N ASP A 81 -0.97 -2.51 1.30
CA ASP A 81 0.03 -3.56 1.20
C ASP A 81 0.06 -4.12 -0.23
N MET A 82 1.12 -3.77 -0.97
CA MET A 82 1.34 -4.23 -2.35
C MET A 82 2.00 -5.62 -2.40
N ASN A 83 2.47 -6.14 -1.26
CA ASN A 83 3.19 -7.41 -1.16
C ASN A 83 4.35 -7.58 -2.17
N CYS A 84 4.97 -6.48 -2.56
CA CYS A 84 6.15 -6.43 -3.44
C CYS A 84 7.00 -5.19 -3.14
N ALA A 85 8.24 -5.18 -3.62
CA ALA A 85 9.09 -4.01 -3.53
C ALA A 85 8.51 -2.82 -4.32
N PRO A 86 8.73 -1.56 -3.86
CA PRO A 86 8.23 -0.37 -4.55
C PRO A 86 8.77 -0.25 -5.98
N LYS A 87 7.86 0.05 -6.93
CA LYS A 87 8.16 0.29 -8.35
C LYS A 87 7.15 1.29 -8.90
N ASP A 88 7.52 1.99 -9.98
CA ASP A 88 6.60 2.79 -10.79
C ASP A 88 5.91 1.90 -11.83
N ASP A 89 5.05 1.02 -11.41
CA ASP A 89 4.38 0.01 -12.24
C ASP A 89 2.87 0.22 -12.42
N LEU A 90 2.36 1.38 -11.99
CA LEU A 90 1.03 1.91 -12.33
C LEU A 90 1.21 3.12 -13.26
N LYS A 91 0.72 3.00 -14.50
CA LYS A 91 0.88 4.04 -15.52
C LYS A 91 0.19 5.34 -15.09
N GLY A 92 0.90 6.45 -15.22
CA GLY A 92 0.41 7.79 -14.84
C GLY A 92 0.43 8.07 -13.34
N MET A 93 1.03 7.18 -12.55
CA MET A 93 1.17 7.32 -11.10
C MET A 93 2.64 7.28 -10.70
N SER A 94 3.00 7.98 -9.64
CA SER A 94 4.33 7.94 -9.03
C SER A 94 4.27 7.20 -7.69
N ASN A 95 5.16 6.24 -7.50
CA ASN A 95 5.26 5.51 -6.23
C ASN A 95 6.13 6.27 -5.25
N MET A 96 5.53 6.74 -4.17
CA MET A 96 6.15 7.61 -3.17
C MET A 96 7.08 6.88 -2.19
N MET A 97 7.19 5.54 -2.27
CA MET A 97 7.97 4.72 -1.34
C MET A 97 9.28 4.18 -1.94
N ILE A 98 9.60 4.50 -3.18
CA ILE A 98 10.78 3.94 -3.89
C ILE A 98 12.07 4.27 -3.16
N ASP A 99 12.28 5.52 -2.77
CA ASP A 99 13.52 5.94 -2.14
C ASP A 99 13.68 5.31 -0.74
N LEU A 100 12.62 5.24 0.04
CA LEU A 100 12.64 4.52 1.32
C LEU A 100 13.00 3.05 1.16
N GLY A 101 12.45 2.39 0.12
CA GLY A 101 12.80 1.01 -0.20
C GLY A 101 14.26 0.85 -0.63
N ARG A 102 14.82 1.78 -1.41
CA ARG A 102 16.25 1.81 -1.81
C ARG A 102 17.19 2.03 -0.62
N GLU A 103 16.76 2.83 0.37
CA GLU A 103 17.48 3.05 1.62
C GLU A 103 17.42 1.86 2.59
N GLY A 104 16.77 0.76 2.20
CA GLY A 104 16.60 -0.42 3.05
C GLY A 104 15.57 -0.24 4.18
N LYS A 105 14.79 0.83 4.17
CA LYS A 105 13.67 1.03 5.09
C LYS A 105 12.49 0.18 4.68
N GLY A 106 11.73 -0.30 5.67
CA GLY A 106 10.60 -1.19 5.41
C GLY A 106 9.47 -1.01 6.40
N THR A 107 8.29 -1.45 5.98
CA THR A 107 7.08 -1.50 6.82
C THR A 107 6.90 -2.85 7.48
N HIS A 108 7.50 -3.91 6.94
CA HIS A 108 7.43 -5.27 7.44
C HIS A 108 8.83 -5.89 7.56
N LYS A 109 9.09 -6.64 8.64
CA LYS A 109 10.37 -7.36 8.83
C LYS A 109 10.15 -8.86 8.82
N TYR A 110 10.90 -9.56 7.94
CA TYR A 110 10.88 -11.00 7.86
C TYR A 110 12.31 -11.57 7.80
N ARG A 111 12.63 -12.48 8.71
CA ARG A 111 13.97 -13.10 8.83
C ARG A 111 15.12 -12.08 8.84
N GLY A 112 14.95 -11.01 9.60
CA GLY A 112 15.95 -9.95 9.75
C GLY A 112 15.97 -8.89 8.64
N MET A 113 15.26 -9.10 7.55
CA MET A 113 15.20 -8.16 6.42
C MET A 113 13.93 -7.31 6.46
N TRP A 114 14.11 -6.00 6.39
CA TRP A 114 13.03 -5.07 6.20
C TRP A 114 12.58 -5.02 4.73
N SER A 115 11.29 -4.95 4.52
CA SER A 115 10.66 -4.84 3.20
C SER A 115 9.62 -3.74 3.21
N CYS A 116 9.69 -2.83 2.24
CA CYS A 116 8.72 -1.76 2.05
C CYS A 116 7.53 -2.30 1.25
N LEU A 117 6.58 -2.96 1.93
CA LEU A 117 5.44 -3.62 1.29
C LEU A 117 4.23 -2.69 1.16
N ASP A 118 4.05 -1.80 2.14
CA ASP A 118 2.98 -0.80 2.14
C ASP A 118 3.43 0.41 1.33
N GLN A 119 2.59 0.86 0.40
CA GLN A 119 3.00 1.86 -0.59
C GLN A 119 1.90 2.87 -0.87
N PHE A 120 2.33 4.06 -1.33
CA PHE A 120 1.48 5.07 -1.93
C PHE A 120 1.86 5.28 -3.38
N TYR A 121 0.87 5.27 -4.27
CA TYR A 121 0.97 5.80 -5.62
C TYR A 121 0.08 7.03 -5.72
N VAL A 122 0.59 8.09 -6.33
CA VAL A 122 -0.15 9.35 -6.48
C VAL A 122 -0.18 9.81 -7.93
N SER A 123 -1.28 10.42 -8.37
CA SER A 123 -1.33 11.12 -9.65
C SER A 123 -0.49 12.39 -9.60
N SER A 124 0.02 12.85 -10.74
CA SER A 124 0.82 14.09 -10.84
C SER A 124 0.08 15.35 -10.38
N THR A 125 -1.24 15.29 -10.33
CA THR A 125 -2.14 16.36 -9.89
C THR A 125 -2.36 16.41 -8.39
N LEU A 126 -2.07 15.29 -7.68
CA LEU A 126 -2.13 15.24 -6.22
C LEU A 126 -0.83 15.77 -5.64
N LYS A 127 -0.82 17.04 -5.27
CA LYS A 127 0.36 17.66 -4.65
C LYS A 127 0.58 17.11 -3.24
N THR A 128 1.85 16.87 -2.92
CA THR A 128 2.28 16.41 -1.60
C THR A 128 3.21 17.42 -0.96
N THR A 129 3.04 17.70 0.33
CA THR A 129 3.84 18.70 1.07
C THR A 129 5.21 18.18 1.49
N ALA A 130 5.38 16.87 1.54
CA ALA A 130 6.60 16.21 1.96
C ALA A 130 6.67 14.80 1.35
N ASN A 131 7.86 14.21 1.43
CA ASN A 131 8.02 12.80 1.11
C ASN A 131 7.15 11.93 2.03
N SER A 132 6.73 10.79 1.53
CA SER A 132 6.13 9.75 2.35
C SER A 132 7.08 9.31 3.46
N MET A 133 6.52 8.85 4.57
CA MET A 133 7.30 8.34 5.69
C MET A 133 6.72 7.04 6.23
N ILE A 134 7.58 6.20 6.79
CA ILE A 134 7.19 5.07 7.62
C ILE A 134 7.10 5.58 9.06
N PHE A 135 5.94 5.47 9.67
CA PHE A 135 5.71 5.90 11.05
C PHE A 135 6.14 4.78 11.99
N SER A 136 7.29 4.97 12.65
CA SER A 136 7.94 3.95 13.47
C SER A 136 8.34 4.45 14.86
N PRO A 137 7.40 4.96 15.68
CA PRO A 137 7.71 5.34 17.05
C PRO A 137 8.05 4.09 17.90
N GLU A 138 8.83 4.25 18.96
CA GLU A 138 9.30 3.18 19.82
C GLU A 138 8.20 2.23 20.31
N TRP A 139 7.01 2.76 20.61
CA TRP A 139 5.89 1.94 21.09
C TRP A 139 5.30 0.99 20.03
N LEU A 140 5.54 1.22 18.72
CA LEU A 140 5.21 0.28 17.64
C LEU A 140 6.27 -0.77 17.39
N LEU A 141 7.41 -0.67 18.04
CA LEU A 141 8.57 -1.53 17.85
C LEU A 141 8.83 -2.40 19.08
N GLU A 142 9.51 -3.50 18.85
CA GLU A 142 10.10 -4.37 19.87
C GLU A 142 11.41 -4.95 19.35
N GLU A 143 12.28 -5.42 20.25
CA GLU A 143 13.54 -6.07 19.90
C GLU A 143 13.28 -7.40 19.15
N ASP A 144 13.96 -7.58 18.03
CA ASP A 144 14.02 -8.87 17.32
C ASP A 144 15.15 -9.72 17.91
N SER A 145 14.83 -10.50 18.93
CA SER A 145 15.79 -11.36 19.64
C SER A 145 16.45 -12.42 18.76
N LYS A 146 15.87 -12.72 17.59
CA LYS A 146 16.39 -13.75 16.67
C LYS A 146 17.34 -13.21 15.61
N TYR A 147 17.04 -12.01 15.07
CA TYR A 147 17.76 -11.46 13.93
C TYR A 147 18.38 -10.08 14.22
N LEU A 148 18.36 -9.65 15.47
CA LEU A 148 18.87 -8.37 15.98
C LEU A 148 18.11 -7.14 15.45
N GLY A 149 18.26 -6.03 16.18
CA GLY A 149 17.58 -4.77 15.92
C GLY A 149 16.07 -4.86 16.15
N ASP A 150 15.34 -3.88 15.69
CA ASP A 150 13.91 -3.74 15.94
C ASP A 150 13.05 -4.45 14.89
N GLN A 151 11.85 -4.82 15.29
CA GLN A 151 10.76 -5.31 14.43
C GLN A 151 9.43 -4.68 14.86
N PRO A 152 8.39 -4.70 13.98
CA PRO A 152 7.07 -4.28 14.41
C PRO A 152 6.55 -5.12 15.57
N LYS A 153 5.96 -4.46 16.56
CA LYS A 153 5.35 -5.14 17.71
C LYS A 153 4.04 -5.78 17.31
N ARG A 154 4.08 -7.08 17.04
CA ARG A 154 2.99 -7.86 16.44
C ARG A 154 1.85 -8.10 17.41
N THR A 155 0.61 -8.13 16.91
CA THR A 155 -0.56 -8.58 17.68
C THR A 155 -0.48 -10.07 18.01
N TYR A 156 0.00 -10.86 17.02
CA TYR A 156 0.17 -12.30 17.15
C TYR A 156 1.52 -12.75 16.64
N VAL A 157 2.10 -13.76 17.29
CA VAL A 157 3.26 -14.53 16.80
C VAL A 157 2.77 -15.97 16.58
N GLY A 158 2.59 -16.36 15.32
CA GLY A 158 1.83 -17.56 14.97
C GLY A 158 0.38 -17.46 15.50
N TYR A 159 -0.05 -18.42 16.30
CA TYR A 159 -1.39 -18.42 16.92
C TYR A 159 -1.42 -17.81 18.33
N ARG A 160 -0.27 -17.41 18.88
CA ARG A 160 -0.18 -16.86 20.23
C ARG A 160 -0.40 -15.36 20.20
N TYR A 161 -1.34 -14.86 21.00
CA TYR A 161 -1.52 -13.43 21.24
C TYR A 161 -0.28 -12.84 21.91
N HIS A 162 0.28 -11.76 21.35
CA HIS A 162 1.52 -11.14 21.78
C HIS A 162 1.32 -9.73 22.38
N GLY A 163 0.12 -9.15 22.19
CA GLY A 163 -0.25 -7.87 22.78
C GLY A 163 0.30 -6.64 22.09
N GLY A 164 0.82 -6.78 20.87
CA GLY A 164 1.24 -5.65 20.06
C GLY A 164 0.13 -5.16 19.12
N TYR A 165 0.49 -4.47 18.06
CA TYR A 165 -0.42 -3.71 17.20
C TYR A 165 -0.59 -4.34 15.81
N SER A 166 0.53 -4.54 15.10
CA SER A 166 0.55 -5.05 13.73
C SER A 166 1.92 -5.63 13.40
N ASP A 167 2.01 -6.50 12.42
CA ASP A 167 3.26 -6.94 11.81
C ASP A 167 3.77 -5.99 10.71
N HIS A 168 3.00 -4.92 10.42
CA HIS A 168 3.39 -3.83 9.54
C HIS A 168 3.41 -2.50 10.28
N LEU A 169 4.33 -1.62 9.90
CA LEU A 169 4.37 -0.23 10.35
C LEU A 169 3.49 0.64 9.45
N PRO A 170 2.77 1.62 10.02
CA PRO A 170 1.98 2.55 9.23
C PRO A 170 2.84 3.41 8.29
N ILE A 171 2.28 3.77 7.16
CA ILE A 171 2.84 4.76 6.24
C ILE A 171 2.02 6.04 6.29
N VAL A 172 2.67 7.19 6.11
CA VAL A 172 2.05 8.51 6.16
C VAL A 172 2.45 9.30 4.92
N LEU A 173 1.46 9.89 4.28
CA LEU A 173 1.62 10.83 3.17
C LEU A 173 0.86 12.12 3.51
N LYS A 174 1.53 13.27 3.42
CA LYS A 174 0.88 14.57 3.59
C LYS A 174 0.56 15.15 2.22
N VAL A 175 -0.70 15.48 2.01
CA VAL A 175 -1.18 16.12 0.79
C VAL A 175 -1.47 17.60 1.02
N GLU A 176 -1.25 18.41 -0.01
CA GLU A 176 -1.58 19.83 0.00
C GLU A 176 -3.07 20.04 -0.25
N LYS A 177 -3.52 21.17 0.28
CA LYS A 177 -4.86 21.69 0.03
C LYS A 177 -4.99 22.21 -1.41
#